data_00887a0b5433d8deaa509701ea3d1225
#
_entry.id   00887a0b5433d8deaa509701ea3d1225
#
_cell.length_a   1.000
_cell.length_b   1.000
_cell.length_c   1.000
_cell.angle_alpha   90.00
_cell.angle_beta   90.00
_cell.angle_gamma   90.00
#
_symmetry.space_group_name_H-M   'P 1'
#
loop_
_entity.id
_entity.type
_entity.pdbx_description
1 polymer ?
#
loop_
_entity_poly.entity_id
_entity_poly.type
_entity_poly.pdbx_seq_one_letter_code
_entity_poly.pdbx_strand_id
1 'polypeptide(L)'
;MEVGLPDNNITLAVIQARMTSTRLPGKVLLPLPFPDGEPLIFNLINKLKLCSQIDQIVVVTSTGELQTPLIHFLNSKGITSIQGDELDVLSRFVSAIEQFNPATVVRVTADNPFIDIQKLSQTILFHKAGNLDYTRTEFLPYGMNIEVASASSLLALNKREDITIEEREHVTMKLLNCTEYKSHIIKSNEVDLSHIRITVDTPQDYMRAALLHQLQMNKPLDKDLNFITNTYSNYPYLFG
;
A
#
# COMPACT_ATOMS: atom_id res chain seq x y z
N MET A 1 -13.17 -26.76 20.93
CA MET A 1 -13.16 -27.06 19.49
C MET A 1 -12.43 -25.91 18.83
N GLU A 2 -11.17 -26.12 18.47
CA GLU A 2 -10.44 -25.19 17.62
C GLU A 2 -11.13 -25.20 16.25
N VAL A 3 -11.74 -24.09 15.90
CA VAL A 3 -12.19 -23.85 14.52
C VAL A 3 -10.90 -23.67 13.73
N GLY A 4 -10.42 -24.76 13.10
CA GLY A 4 -9.33 -24.68 12.14
C GLY A 4 -9.73 -23.68 11.07
N LEU A 5 -8.96 -22.59 10.95
CA LEU A 5 -9.11 -21.66 9.85
C LEU A 5 -8.99 -22.48 8.56
N PRO A 6 -9.90 -22.33 7.59
CA PRO A 6 -9.77 -23.01 6.32
C PRO A 6 -8.41 -22.65 5.71
N ASP A 7 -7.81 -23.61 5.00
CA ASP A 7 -6.56 -23.49 4.23
C ASP A 7 -6.73 -22.47 3.08
N ASN A 8 -7.05 -21.24 3.44
CA ASN A 8 -7.41 -20.18 2.52
C ASN A 8 -6.15 -19.38 2.20
N ASN A 9 -5.42 -19.78 1.17
CA ASN A 9 -4.16 -19.16 0.74
C ASN A 9 -4.35 -17.82 0.01
N ILE A 10 -5.50 -17.14 0.23
CA ILE A 10 -5.84 -15.86 -0.40
C ILE A 10 -4.90 -14.75 0.09
N THR A 11 -4.36 -14.00 -0.85
CA THR A 11 -3.63 -12.74 -0.59
C THR A 11 -4.53 -11.55 -0.92
N LEU A 12 -4.81 -10.73 0.07
CA LEU A 12 -5.61 -9.52 -0.05
C LEU A 12 -4.71 -8.27 -0.04
N ALA A 13 -4.74 -7.47 -1.09
CA ALA A 13 -4.17 -6.13 -1.03
C ALA A 13 -5.20 -5.16 -0.44
N VAL A 14 -4.85 -4.55 0.69
CA VAL A 14 -5.68 -3.56 1.38
C VAL A 14 -5.06 -2.18 1.17
N ILE A 15 -5.75 -1.33 0.41
CA ILE A 15 -5.32 0.03 0.09
C ILE A 15 -5.98 0.98 1.08
N GLN A 16 -5.19 1.60 1.97
CA GLN A 16 -5.69 2.68 2.80
C GLN A 16 -5.72 4.00 2.01
N ALA A 17 -6.89 4.64 1.96
CA ALA A 17 -7.11 5.88 1.23
C ALA A 17 -8.06 6.81 1.99
N ARG A 18 -7.85 8.14 1.89
CA ARG A 18 -8.78 9.13 2.41
C ARG A 18 -8.74 10.42 1.58
N MET A 19 -9.87 11.12 1.53
CA MET A 19 -9.98 12.43 0.88
C MET A 19 -9.44 13.58 1.77
N THR A 20 -9.35 13.34 3.08
CA THR A 20 -9.04 14.34 4.13
C THR A 20 -7.54 14.56 4.36
N SER A 21 -6.69 14.42 3.33
CA SER A 21 -5.27 14.76 3.45
C SER A 21 -5.09 16.24 3.74
N THR A 22 -4.37 16.61 4.80
CA THR A 22 -4.19 18.00 5.23
C THR A 22 -3.37 18.84 4.25
N ARG A 23 -2.30 18.27 3.67
CA ARG A 23 -1.36 18.96 2.77
C ARG A 23 -1.84 19.00 1.32
N LEU A 24 -2.63 18.02 0.87
CA LEU A 24 -3.19 17.93 -0.48
C LEU A 24 -4.53 17.19 -0.42
N PRO A 25 -5.63 17.88 -0.06
CA PRO A 25 -6.96 17.29 0.00
C PRO A 25 -7.38 16.68 -1.34
N GLY A 26 -8.01 15.50 -1.29
CA GLY A 26 -8.47 14.81 -2.50
C GLY A 26 -7.37 14.20 -3.38
N LYS A 27 -6.11 14.18 -2.94
CA LYS A 27 -4.96 13.72 -3.74
C LYS A 27 -5.17 12.36 -4.42
N VAL A 28 -5.90 11.45 -3.78
CA VAL A 28 -6.12 10.09 -4.29
C VAL A 28 -6.96 10.07 -5.58
N LEU A 29 -7.75 11.13 -5.84
CA LEU A 29 -8.54 11.30 -7.06
C LEU A 29 -7.90 12.24 -8.09
N LEU A 30 -6.72 12.81 -7.81
CA LEU A 30 -6.03 13.62 -8.81
C LEU A 30 -5.55 12.75 -10.00
N PRO A 31 -5.68 13.26 -11.24
CA PRO A 31 -5.32 12.50 -12.44
C PRO A 31 -3.81 12.27 -12.56
N LEU A 32 -3.41 11.09 -12.97
CA LEU A 32 -2.03 10.77 -13.35
C LEU A 32 -2.01 10.07 -14.71
N PRO A 33 -1.33 10.65 -15.73
CA PRO A 33 -0.68 11.95 -15.71
C PRO A 33 -1.69 13.11 -15.72
N PHE A 34 -1.25 14.29 -15.31
CA PHE A 34 -2.06 15.51 -15.43
C PHE A 34 -2.12 15.98 -16.91
N PRO A 35 -3.27 16.56 -17.41
CA PRO A 35 -4.54 16.76 -16.68
C PRO A 35 -5.55 15.62 -16.86
N ASP A 36 -5.38 14.71 -17.84
CA ASP A 36 -6.43 13.83 -18.37
C ASP A 36 -6.24 12.35 -18.01
N GLY A 37 -5.29 12.03 -17.11
CA GLY A 37 -5.02 10.67 -16.67
C GLY A 37 -6.11 10.10 -15.76
N GLU A 38 -6.06 8.80 -15.52
CA GLU A 38 -6.90 8.16 -14.51
C GLU A 38 -6.48 8.61 -13.10
N PRO A 39 -7.39 8.63 -12.12
CA PRO A 39 -7.06 8.96 -10.74
C PRO A 39 -5.87 8.17 -10.18
N LEU A 40 -5.06 8.82 -9.32
CA LEU A 40 -3.89 8.23 -8.69
C LEU A 40 -4.19 6.86 -8.09
N ILE A 41 -5.26 6.74 -7.31
CA ILE A 41 -5.67 5.47 -6.70
C ILE A 41 -6.00 4.40 -7.74
N PHE A 42 -6.58 4.76 -8.88
CA PHE A 42 -6.95 3.79 -9.90
C PHE A 42 -5.74 3.30 -10.69
N ASN A 43 -4.76 4.17 -10.94
CA ASN A 43 -3.46 3.76 -11.50
C ASN A 43 -2.76 2.74 -10.57
N LEU A 44 -2.78 2.99 -9.26
CA LEU A 44 -2.22 2.07 -8.27
C LEU A 44 -2.97 0.72 -8.27
N ILE A 45 -4.31 0.73 -8.27
CA ILE A 45 -5.12 -0.50 -8.35
C ILE A 45 -4.79 -1.28 -9.62
N ASN A 46 -4.69 -0.62 -10.77
CA ASN A 46 -4.37 -1.29 -12.04
C ASN A 46 -2.95 -1.89 -12.04
N LYS A 47 -1.98 -1.25 -11.38
CA LYS A 47 -0.65 -1.83 -11.17
C LYS A 47 -0.72 -3.07 -10.27
N LEU A 48 -1.41 -3.00 -9.14
CA LEU A 48 -1.56 -4.14 -8.23
C LEU A 48 -2.19 -5.37 -8.90
N LYS A 49 -3.12 -5.17 -9.84
CA LYS A 49 -3.71 -6.25 -10.65
C LYS A 49 -2.70 -6.98 -11.53
N LEU A 50 -1.52 -6.41 -11.80
CA LEU A 50 -0.44 -7.08 -12.53
C LEU A 50 0.32 -8.10 -11.66
N CYS A 51 0.16 -8.04 -10.33
CA CYS A 51 0.82 -8.96 -9.41
C CYS A 51 0.02 -10.27 -9.29
N SER A 52 0.54 -11.35 -9.88
CA SER A 52 -0.10 -12.67 -9.84
C SER A 52 -0.21 -13.29 -8.45
N GLN A 53 0.45 -12.71 -7.44
CA GLN A 53 0.37 -13.16 -6.06
C GLN A 53 -0.77 -12.48 -5.27
N ILE A 54 -1.46 -11.51 -5.86
CA ILE A 54 -2.62 -10.85 -5.27
C ILE A 54 -3.89 -11.44 -5.87
N ASP A 55 -4.75 -11.98 -5.01
CA ASP A 55 -6.02 -12.57 -5.41
C ASP A 55 -7.15 -11.54 -5.42
N GLN A 56 -7.13 -10.60 -4.45
CA GLN A 56 -8.18 -9.61 -4.28
C GLN A 56 -7.61 -8.25 -3.85
N ILE A 57 -8.33 -7.19 -4.18
CA ILE A 57 -7.98 -5.81 -3.82
C ILE A 57 -9.21 -5.15 -3.21
N VAL A 58 -9.01 -4.49 -2.06
CA VAL A 58 -10.03 -3.70 -1.37
C VAL A 58 -9.46 -2.35 -0.97
N VAL A 59 -10.29 -1.32 -0.98
CA VAL A 59 -9.93 0.01 -0.47
C VAL A 59 -10.59 0.22 0.89
N VAL A 60 -9.80 0.60 1.90
CA VAL A 60 -10.32 0.98 3.22
C VAL A 60 -10.22 2.49 3.38
N THR A 61 -11.32 3.13 3.80
CA THR A 61 -11.41 4.59 3.98
C THR A 61 -12.12 4.94 5.28
N SER A 62 -12.06 6.20 5.69
CA SER A 62 -12.82 6.65 6.87
C SER A 62 -14.31 6.83 6.55
N THR A 63 -15.13 6.87 7.59
CA THR A 63 -16.53 7.29 7.49
C THR A 63 -16.64 8.80 7.28
N GLY A 64 -17.78 9.26 6.76
CA GLY A 64 -18.12 10.67 6.62
C GLY A 64 -18.31 11.13 5.17
N GLU A 65 -19.03 12.23 5.02
CA GLU A 65 -19.48 12.77 3.73
C GLU A 65 -18.30 13.16 2.80
N LEU A 66 -17.17 13.59 3.37
CA LEU A 66 -16.00 13.96 2.59
C LEU A 66 -15.41 12.79 1.80
N GLN A 67 -15.71 11.54 2.18
CA GLN A 67 -15.26 10.35 1.45
C GLN A 67 -16.18 9.98 0.27
N THR A 68 -17.36 10.59 0.16
CA THR A 68 -18.36 10.28 -0.87
C THR A 68 -17.81 10.30 -2.30
N PRO A 69 -17.00 11.28 -2.72
CA PRO A 69 -16.43 11.27 -4.08
C PRO A 69 -15.54 10.04 -4.35
N LEU A 70 -14.73 9.62 -3.37
CA LEU A 70 -13.90 8.43 -3.47
C LEU A 70 -14.74 7.17 -3.59
N ILE A 71 -15.75 7.03 -2.73
CA ILE A 71 -16.64 5.86 -2.72
C ILE A 71 -17.42 5.74 -4.03
N HIS A 72 -17.98 6.84 -4.52
CA HIS A 72 -18.69 6.85 -5.80
C HIS A 72 -17.76 6.46 -6.97
N PHE A 73 -16.53 6.99 -6.97
CA PHE A 73 -15.54 6.61 -7.98
C PHE A 73 -15.21 5.12 -7.93
N LEU A 74 -14.91 4.57 -6.74
CA LEU A 74 -14.57 3.16 -6.57
C LEU A 74 -15.74 2.26 -7.01
N ASN A 75 -16.98 2.58 -6.60
CA ASN A 75 -18.18 1.86 -7.01
C ASN A 75 -18.38 1.87 -8.54
N SER A 76 -18.13 3.01 -9.20
CA SER A 76 -18.23 3.12 -10.66
C SER A 76 -17.22 2.25 -11.40
N LYS A 77 -16.10 1.91 -10.76
CA LYS A 77 -15.05 1.02 -11.29
C LYS A 77 -15.19 -0.43 -10.79
N GLY A 78 -16.25 -0.76 -10.03
CA GLY A 78 -16.47 -2.10 -9.48
C GLY A 78 -15.45 -2.49 -8.39
N ILE A 79 -14.85 -1.51 -7.70
CA ILE A 79 -13.87 -1.72 -6.63
C ILE A 79 -14.58 -1.69 -5.28
N THR A 80 -14.42 -2.76 -4.50
CA THR A 80 -14.98 -2.84 -3.15
C THR A 80 -14.28 -1.83 -2.22
N SER A 81 -15.08 -1.10 -1.45
CA SER A 81 -14.59 -0.22 -0.40
C SER A 81 -15.25 -0.51 0.95
N ILE A 82 -14.47 -0.40 2.02
CA ILE A 82 -14.92 -0.56 3.41
C ILE A 82 -14.65 0.73 4.15
N GLN A 83 -15.66 1.20 4.88
CA GLN A 83 -15.57 2.41 5.70
C GLN A 83 -15.42 2.04 7.18
N GLY A 84 -14.66 2.84 7.92
CA GLY A 84 -14.48 2.67 9.35
C GLY A 84 -13.99 3.93 10.05
N ASP A 85 -13.52 3.80 11.28
CA ASP A 85 -13.03 4.90 12.09
C ASP A 85 -11.85 5.63 11.40
N GLU A 86 -11.77 6.96 11.52
CA GLU A 86 -10.76 7.77 10.86
C GLU A 86 -9.37 7.59 11.50
N LEU A 87 -9.30 7.46 12.81
CA LEU A 87 -8.07 7.35 13.58
C LEU A 87 -7.61 5.90 13.76
N ASP A 88 -8.55 4.95 13.69
CA ASP A 88 -8.24 3.52 13.82
C ASP A 88 -8.17 2.84 12.46
N VAL A 89 -7.03 3.01 11.79
CA VAL A 89 -6.78 2.36 10.48
C VAL A 89 -6.72 0.84 10.62
N LEU A 90 -6.15 0.33 11.71
CA LEU A 90 -6.07 -1.12 11.98
C LEU A 90 -7.46 -1.76 12.01
N SER A 91 -8.46 -1.13 12.65
CA SER A 91 -9.82 -1.66 12.68
C SER A 91 -10.42 -1.79 11.27
N ARG A 92 -10.09 -0.89 10.36
CA ARG A 92 -10.52 -0.98 8.95
C ARG A 92 -9.87 -2.16 8.22
N PHE A 93 -8.59 -2.45 8.51
CA PHE A 93 -7.91 -3.65 8.00
C PHE A 93 -8.55 -4.92 8.55
N VAL A 94 -8.89 -4.94 9.84
CA VAL A 94 -9.59 -6.06 10.48
C VAL A 94 -10.95 -6.31 9.82
N SER A 95 -11.75 -5.27 9.56
CA SER A 95 -13.02 -5.40 8.84
C SER A 95 -12.83 -6.00 7.44
N ALA A 96 -11.75 -5.64 6.74
CA ALA A 96 -11.42 -6.24 5.46
C ALA A 96 -11.02 -7.73 5.61
N ILE A 97 -10.24 -8.07 6.63
CA ILE A 97 -9.87 -9.45 6.92
C ILE A 97 -11.10 -10.31 7.23
N GLU A 98 -12.01 -9.81 8.06
CA GLU A 98 -13.25 -10.52 8.42
C GLU A 98 -14.17 -10.74 7.22
N GLN A 99 -14.24 -9.77 6.29
CA GLN A 99 -15.08 -9.88 5.10
C GLN A 99 -14.51 -10.82 4.03
N PHE A 100 -13.18 -10.78 3.80
CA PHE A 100 -12.54 -11.51 2.70
C PHE A 100 -11.83 -12.79 3.14
N ASN A 101 -11.64 -12.98 4.46
CA ASN A 101 -10.98 -14.13 5.06
C ASN A 101 -9.62 -14.51 4.38
N PRO A 102 -8.68 -13.57 4.18
CA PRO A 102 -7.39 -13.88 3.59
C PRO A 102 -6.45 -14.56 4.59
N ALA A 103 -5.42 -15.27 4.10
CA ALA A 103 -4.28 -15.69 4.92
C ALA A 103 -3.21 -14.57 5.00
N THR A 104 -3.02 -13.86 3.90
CA THR A 104 -1.96 -12.84 3.73
C THR A 104 -2.57 -11.49 3.35
N VAL A 105 -2.09 -10.43 3.98
CA VAL A 105 -2.49 -9.05 3.72
C VAL A 105 -1.28 -8.26 3.22
N VAL A 106 -1.43 -7.60 2.08
CA VAL A 106 -0.48 -6.59 1.58
C VAL A 106 -1.02 -5.22 1.96
N ARG A 107 -0.30 -4.48 2.80
CA ARG A 107 -0.64 -3.11 3.16
C ARG A 107 -0.15 -2.16 2.08
N VAL A 108 -1.06 -1.35 1.55
CA VAL A 108 -0.77 -0.37 0.52
C VAL A 108 -1.33 0.99 0.93
N THR A 109 -0.57 2.07 0.72
CA THR A 109 -1.04 3.44 0.95
C THR A 109 -1.31 4.13 -0.39
N ALA A 110 -2.49 4.74 -0.52
CA ALA A 110 -2.96 5.28 -1.80
C ALA A 110 -2.17 6.49 -2.33
N ASP A 111 -1.25 7.03 -1.54
CA ASP A 111 -0.37 8.14 -1.91
C ASP A 111 0.96 7.70 -2.54
N ASN A 112 1.16 6.39 -2.72
CA ASN A 112 2.35 5.80 -3.32
C ASN A 112 2.04 5.27 -4.73
N PRO A 113 2.09 6.11 -5.78
CA PRO A 113 1.67 5.72 -7.13
C PRO A 113 2.64 4.76 -7.84
N PHE A 114 3.87 4.66 -7.32
CA PHE A 114 4.90 3.80 -7.89
C PHE A 114 5.12 2.59 -6.99
N ILE A 115 4.92 1.40 -7.57
CA ILE A 115 5.16 0.12 -6.89
C ILE A 115 5.83 -0.84 -7.87
N ASP A 116 6.93 -1.46 -7.45
CA ASP A 116 7.62 -2.47 -8.26
C ASP A 116 6.92 -3.82 -8.08
N ILE A 117 6.24 -4.28 -9.12
CA ILE A 117 5.43 -5.50 -9.08
C ILE A 117 6.29 -6.76 -8.93
N GLN A 118 7.50 -6.76 -9.47
CA GLN A 118 8.41 -7.90 -9.30
C GLN A 118 8.87 -8.01 -7.85
N LYS A 119 9.26 -6.89 -7.23
CA LYS A 119 9.64 -6.84 -5.81
C LYS A 119 8.45 -7.20 -4.91
N LEU A 120 7.26 -6.71 -5.24
CA LEU A 120 6.03 -7.07 -4.51
C LEU A 120 5.78 -8.58 -4.55
N SER A 121 5.80 -9.19 -5.73
CA SER A 121 5.62 -10.63 -5.89
C SER A 121 6.66 -11.44 -5.09
N GLN A 122 7.95 -11.05 -5.20
CA GLN A 122 9.03 -11.70 -4.46
C GLN A 122 8.85 -11.59 -2.93
N THR A 123 8.41 -10.42 -2.44
CA THR A 123 8.18 -10.19 -1.01
C THR A 123 7.02 -11.03 -0.48
N ILE A 124 5.91 -11.14 -1.23
CA ILE A 124 4.77 -12.01 -0.86
C ILE A 124 5.20 -13.47 -0.81
N LEU A 125 5.91 -13.96 -1.82
CA LEU A 125 6.41 -15.33 -1.84
C LEU A 125 7.37 -15.63 -0.68
N PHE A 126 8.29 -14.71 -0.38
CA PHE A 126 9.21 -14.83 0.74
C PHE A 126 8.45 -14.88 2.08
N HIS A 127 7.47 -14.00 2.28
CA HIS A 127 6.63 -13.95 3.48
C HIS A 127 5.92 -15.29 3.70
N LYS A 128 5.24 -15.80 2.66
CA LYS A 128 4.52 -17.08 2.71
C LYS A 128 5.46 -18.25 2.99
N ALA A 129 6.58 -18.37 2.26
CA ALA A 129 7.54 -19.45 2.42
C ALA A 129 8.19 -19.47 3.82
N GLY A 130 8.41 -18.29 4.42
CA GLY A 130 8.94 -18.16 5.78
C GLY A 130 7.91 -18.38 6.87
N ASN A 131 6.63 -18.46 6.53
CA ASN A 131 5.52 -18.47 7.49
C ASN A 131 5.69 -17.36 8.54
N LEU A 132 5.81 -16.12 8.03
CA LEU A 132 6.14 -14.93 8.82
C LEU A 132 4.87 -14.21 9.28
N ASP A 133 4.97 -13.51 10.40
CA ASP A 133 3.91 -12.61 10.87
C ASP A 133 3.92 -11.30 10.12
N TYR A 134 5.14 -10.82 9.80
CA TYR A 134 5.32 -9.56 9.09
C TYR A 134 6.60 -9.58 8.24
N THR A 135 6.52 -8.97 7.06
CA THR A 135 7.68 -8.75 6.18
C THR A 135 7.62 -7.33 5.61
N ARG A 136 8.73 -6.64 5.70
CA ARG A 136 8.89 -5.29 5.16
C ARG A 136 10.13 -5.22 4.27
N THR A 137 10.07 -4.41 3.23
CA THR A 137 11.25 -4.08 2.43
C THR A 137 11.87 -2.77 2.90
N GLU A 138 13.19 -2.67 2.79
CA GLU A 138 13.98 -1.46 3.00
C GLU A 138 14.94 -1.25 1.81
N PHE A 139 15.63 -0.10 1.79
CA PHE A 139 16.57 0.32 0.74
C PHE A 139 15.90 0.61 -0.61
N LEU A 140 14.58 0.74 -0.64
CA LEU A 140 13.81 1.23 -1.78
C LEU A 140 13.60 2.76 -1.67
N PRO A 141 13.26 3.44 -2.78
CA PRO A 141 12.81 4.82 -2.75
C PRO A 141 11.66 5.02 -1.75
N TYR A 142 11.67 6.14 -1.04
CA TYR A 142 10.62 6.45 -0.06
C TYR A 142 9.25 6.57 -0.75
N GLY A 143 8.32 5.72 -0.36
CA GLY A 143 7.02 5.53 -1.02
C GLY A 143 6.92 4.28 -1.89
N MET A 144 8.00 3.45 -1.96
CA MET A 144 8.00 2.19 -2.71
C MET A 144 8.13 0.97 -1.79
N ASN A 145 8.24 1.18 -0.47
CA ASN A 145 8.37 0.08 0.47
C ASN A 145 7.13 -0.82 0.45
N ILE A 146 7.36 -2.11 0.57
CA ILE A 146 6.34 -3.16 0.56
C ILE A 146 6.18 -3.68 1.97
N GLU A 147 4.93 -3.87 2.38
CA GLU A 147 4.57 -4.42 3.67
C GLU A 147 3.59 -5.58 3.49
N VAL A 148 3.94 -6.74 4.03
CA VAL A 148 3.14 -7.96 3.99
C VAL A 148 2.98 -8.48 5.41
N ALA A 149 1.75 -8.76 5.82
CA ALA A 149 1.44 -9.30 7.14
C ALA A 149 0.55 -10.55 7.04
N SER A 150 0.65 -11.44 8.02
CA SER A 150 -0.36 -12.50 8.17
C SER A 150 -1.68 -11.89 8.68
N ALA A 151 -2.80 -12.36 8.19
CA ALA A 151 -4.10 -11.91 8.67
C ALA A 151 -4.27 -12.21 10.17
N SER A 152 -3.81 -13.38 10.62
CA SER A 152 -3.85 -13.79 12.03
C SER A 152 -3.11 -12.82 12.95
N SER A 153 -1.94 -12.33 12.53
CA SER A 153 -1.16 -11.36 13.32
C SER A 153 -1.87 -10.01 13.43
N LEU A 154 -2.51 -9.53 12.36
CA LEU A 154 -3.30 -8.30 12.40
C LEU A 154 -4.56 -8.45 13.28
N LEU A 155 -5.24 -9.60 13.22
CA LEU A 155 -6.37 -9.90 14.10
C LEU A 155 -5.95 -9.99 15.58
N ALA A 156 -4.79 -10.62 15.86
CA ALA A 156 -4.23 -10.69 17.21
C ALA A 156 -3.83 -9.31 17.71
N LEU A 157 -3.18 -8.51 16.86
CA LEU A 157 -2.76 -7.15 17.18
C LEU A 157 -3.95 -6.27 17.56
N ASN A 158 -5.06 -6.36 16.84
CA ASN A 158 -6.27 -5.57 17.14
C ASN A 158 -6.89 -5.85 18.52
N LYS A 159 -6.67 -7.05 19.07
CA LYS A 159 -7.17 -7.46 20.38
C LYS A 159 -6.28 -7.03 21.54
N ARG A 160 -5.12 -6.46 21.28
CA ARG A 160 -4.17 -6.05 22.33
C ARG A 160 -4.66 -4.77 23.03
N GLU A 161 -4.52 -4.72 24.33
CA GLU A 161 -4.84 -3.55 25.16
C GLU A 161 -3.71 -2.51 25.18
N ASP A 162 -2.48 -2.94 24.88
CA ASP A 162 -1.27 -2.13 24.91
C ASP A 162 -0.92 -1.47 23.55
N ILE A 163 -1.86 -1.45 22.61
CA ILE A 163 -1.66 -0.80 21.30
C ILE A 163 -1.99 0.70 21.40
N THR A 164 -1.06 1.52 20.95
CA THR A 164 -1.21 2.99 20.93
C THR A 164 -2.03 3.47 19.73
N ILE A 165 -2.49 4.74 19.80
CA ILE A 165 -3.21 5.39 18.67
C ILE A 165 -2.30 5.43 17.43
N GLU A 166 -1.02 5.75 17.59
CA GLU A 166 -0.05 5.78 16.50
C GLU A 166 0.13 4.40 15.84
N GLU A 167 0.22 3.34 16.66
CA GLU A 167 0.31 1.96 16.15
C GLU A 167 -0.98 1.53 15.44
N ARG A 168 -2.16 2.02 15.87
CA ARG A 168 -3.43 1.79 15.15
C ARG A 168 -3.46 2.52 13.81
N GLU A 169 -2.94 3.75 13.73
CA GLU A 169 -2.83 4.51 12.49
C GLU A 169 -1.85 3.85 11.51
N HIS A 170 -0.69 3.39 12.01
CA HIS A 170 0.36 2.79 11.20
C HIS A 170 0.24 1.27 11.00
N VAL A 171 -0.81 0.66 11.51
CA VAL A 171 -1.25 -0.74 11.30
C VAL A 171 -0.20 -1.80 11.64
N THR A 172 0.96 -1.77 11.00
CA THR A 172 2.02 -2.80 11.07
C THR A 172 3.20 -2.43 11.96
N MET A 173 3.20 -1.20 12.52
CA MET A 173 4.32 -0.68 13.31
C MET A 173 4.69 -1.60 14.48
N LYS A 174 3.71 -2.08 15.24
CA LYS A 174 3.95 -2.95 16.39
C LYS A 174 4.43 -4.34 15.98
N LEU A 175 4.01 -4.85 14.81
CA LEU A 175 4.52 -6.13 14.28
C LEU A 175 6.01 -6.10 14.02
N LEU A 176 6.55 -4.94 13.62
CA LEU A 176 7.98 -4.75 13.39
C LEU A 176 8.77 -4.64 14.70
N ASN A 177 8.21 -3.94 15.69
CA ASN A 177 8.93 -3.53 16.89
C ASN A 177 8.80 -4.50 18.07
N CYS A 178 7.88 -5.48 18.00
CA CYS A 178 7.61 -6.43 19.07
C CYS A 178 8.24 -7.78 18.76
N THR A 179 9.04 -8.32 19.66
CA THR A 179 9.75 -9.59 19.50
C THR A 179 8.83 -10.83 19.55
N GLU A 180 7.58 -10.65 19.93
CA GLU A 180 6.58 -11.71 19.91
C GLU A 180 6.19 -12.15 18.48
N TYR A 181 6.41 -11.26 17.50
CA TYR A 181 6.09 -11.51 16.10
C TYR A 181 7.34 -11.93 15.30
N LYS A 182 7.17 -12.93 14.46
CA LYS A 182 8.20 -13.40 13.53
C LYS A 182 8.29 -12.44 12.34
N SER A 183 9.00 -11.33 12.55
CA SER A 183 9.14 -10.25 11.56
C SER A 183 10.46 -10.36 10.80
N HIS A 184 10.45 -9.95 9.53
CA HIS A 184 11.64 -9.93 8.68
C HIS A 184 11.74 -8.66 7.84
N ILE A 185 12.95 -8.10 7.76
CA ILE A 185 13.26 -6.95 6.91
C ILE A 185 14.11 -7.42 5.73
N ILE A 186 13.61 -7.17 4.52
CA ILE A 186 14.33 -7.47 3.28
C ILE A 186 15.02 -6.20 2.79
N LYS A 187 16.34 -6.18 2.74
CA LYS A 187 17.09 -5.14 2.03
C LYS A 187 16.94 -5.40 0.53
N SER A 188 16.08 -4.65 -0.12
CA SER A 188 15.66 -4.91 -1.51
C SER A 188 16.61 -4.36 -2.57
N ASN A 189 17.65 -3.65 -2.16
CA ASN A 189 18.71 -3.15 -3.02
C ASN A 189 20.06 -3.18 -2.27
N GLU A 190 21.19 -3.15 -2.99
CA GLU A 190 22.53 -3.08 -2.39
C GLU A 190 22.80 -1.70 -1.81
N VAL A 191 22.31 -0.65 -2.47
CA VAL A 191 22.44 0.74 -2.05
C VAL A 191 21.13 1.22 -1.46
N ASP A 192 21.20 1.97 -0.37
CA ASP A 192 20.03 2.61 0.23
C ASP A 192 19.53 3.76 -0.66
N LEU A 193 18.32 3.59 -1.19
CA LEU A 193 17.63 4.54 -2.07
C LEU A 193 16.55 5.35 -1.34
N SER A 194 16.43 5.23 -0.02
CA SER A 194 15.37 5.88 0.79
C SER A 194 15.37 7.41 0.71
N HIS A 195 16.50 8.00 0.29
CA HIS A 195 16.61 9.43 0.02
C HIS A 195 15.85 9.89 -1.23
N ILE A 196 15.49 8.97 -2.14
CA ILE A 196 14.68 9.27 -3.33
C ILE A 196 13.22 9.24 -2.92
N ARG A 197 12.57 10.42 -2.88
CA ARG A 197 11.18 10.54 -2.46
C ARG A 197 10.22 10.52 -3.64
N ILE A 198 9.25 9.59 -3.65
CA ILE A 198 8.26 9.43 -4.73
C ILE A 198 6.81 9.33 -4.24
N THR A 199 6.56 9.44 -2.94
CA THR A 199 5.21 9.55 -2.38
C THR A 199 4.58 10.90 -2.72
N VAL A 200 3.25 10.96 -2.80
CA VAL A 200 2.49 12.18 -3.09
C VAL A 200 1.84 12.71 -1.80
N ASP A 201 2.45 13.74 -1.22
CA ASP A 201 1.94 14.38 0.00
C ASP A 201 1.61 15.86 -0.18
N THR A 202 2.33 16.53 -1.07
CA THR A 202 2.20 17.97 -1.34
C THR A 202 1.90 18.22 -2.82
N PRO A 203 1.48 19.45 -3.22
CA PRO A 203 1.35 19.79 -4.64
C PRO A 203 2.64 19.55 -5.44
N GLN A 204 3.80 19.82 -4.86
CA GLN A 204 5.10 19.59 -5.51
C GLN A 204 5.35 18.11 -5.76
N ASP A 205 5.04 17.25 -4.77
CA ASP A 205 5.13 15.78 -4.94
C ASP A 205 4.19 15.30 -6.05
N TYR A 206 2.98 15.86 -6.12
CA TYR A 206 2.02 15.52 -7.18
C TYR A 206 2.53 15.92 -8.57
N MET A 207 3.06 17.12 -8.73
CA MET A 207 3.64 17.56 -10.02
C MET A 207 4.81 16.66 -10.43
N ARG A 208 5.66 16.26 -9.49
CA ARG A 208 6.73 15.28 -9.72
C ARG A 208 6.18 13.94 -10.16
N ALA A 209 5.19 13.40 -9.44
CA ALA A 209 4.57 12.13 -9.76
C ALA A 209 3.90 12.15 -11.15
N ALA A 210 3.22 13.25 -11.49
CA ALA A 210 2.59 13.43 -12.80
C ALA A 210 3.62 13.43 -13.94
N LEU A 211 4.75 14.12 -13.76
CA LEU A 211 5.85 14.13 -14.72
C LEU A 211 6.50 12.74 -14.86
N LEU A 212 6.80 12.09 -13.73
CA LEU A 212 7.38 10.74 -13.75
C LEU A 212 6.44 9.74 -14.44
N HIS A 213 5.14 9.82 -14.15
CA HIS A 213 4.15 8.97 -14.78
C HIS A 213 4.08 9.21 -16.31
N GLN A 214 4.16 10.46 -16.75
CA GLN A 214 4.21 10.80 -18.18
C GLN A 214 5.48 10.26 -18.85
N LEU A 215 6.64 10.34 -18.18
CA LEU A 215 7.90 9.78 -18.67
C LEU A 215 7.91 8.24 -18.70
N GLN A 216 7.06 7.61 -17.88
CA GLN A 216 6.89 6.17 -17.85
C GLN A 216 5.94 5.65 -18.92
N MET A 217 5.10 6.49 -19.51
CA MET A 217 4.20 6.08 -20.61
C MET A 217 5.01 5.37 -21.70
N ASN A 218 4.56 4.21 -22.13
CA ASN A 218 5.25 3.32 -23.08
C ASN A 218 6.43 2.51 -22.51
N LYS A 219 6.61 2.46 -21.17
CA LYS A 219 7.59 1.59 -20.51
C LYS A 219 6.87 0.47 -19.74
N PRO A 220 7.56 -0.65 -19.44
CA PRO A 220 6.97 -1.71 -18.62
C PRO A 220 6.53 -1.17 -17.24
N LEU A 221 5.29 -1.46 -16.85
CA LEU A 221 4.69 -1.01 -15.58
C LEU A 221 5.04 -1.91 -14.38
N ASP A 222 5.70 -3.03 -14.61
CA ASP A 222 6.07 -4.02 -13.61
C ASP A 222 7.45 -3.78 -12.95
N LYS A 223 8.23 -2.81 -13.48
CA LYS A 223 9.62 -2.52 -13.09
C LYS A 223 9.82 -1.04 -12.71
N ASP A 224 8.99 -0.56 -11.81
CA ASP A 224 9.05 0.84 -11.38
C ASP A 224 10.39 1.21 -10.73
N LEU A 225 11.03 0.30 -10.00
CA LEU A 225 12.33 0.55 -9.37
C LEU A 225 13.40 0.93 -10.41
N ASN A 226 13.53 0.13 -11.48
CA ASN A 226 14.50 0.41 -12.54
C ASN A 226 14.21 1.74 -13.25
N PHE A 227 12.93 2.05 -13.47
CA PHE A 227 12.52 3.32 -14.05
C PHE A 227 12.92 4.50 -13.15
N ILE A 228 12.58 4.46 -11.87
CA ILE A 228 12.86 5.52 -10.90
C ILE A 228 14.35 5.72 -10.72
N THR A 229 15.14 4.66 -10.54
CA THR A 229 16.59 4.74 -10.35
C THR A 229 17.31 5.28 -11.58
N ASN A 230 16.95 4.85 -12.78
CA ASN A 230 17.49 5.38 -14.02
C ASN A 230 17.11 6.86 -14.22
N THR A 231 15.88 7.24 -13.89
CA THR A 231 15.43 8.63 -14.00
C THR A 231 16.17 9.50 -12.99
N TYR A 232 16.34 9.03 -11.75
CA TYR A 232 17.11 9.74 -10.72
C TYR A 232 18.58 9.94 -11.15
N SER A 233 19.23 8.92 -11.68
CA SER A 233 20.62 9.00 -12.14
C SER A 233 20.83 10.02 -13.25
N ASN A 234 19.87 10.16 -14.17
CA ASN A 234 19.96 11.08 -15.31
C ASN A 234 19.42 12.49 -15.01
N TYR A 235 18.46 12.60 -14.08
CA TYR A 235 17.73 13.83 -13.79
C TYR A 235 17.49 13.99 -12.28
N PRO A 236 18.55 14.05 -11.43
CA PRO A 236 18.38 14.09 -9.97
C PRO A 236 17.58 15.29 -9.48
N TYR A 237 17.62 16.40 -10.19
CA TYR A 237 16.88 17.63 -9.89
C TYR A 237 15.35 17.46 -9.91
N LEU A 238 14.83 16.40 -10.55
CA LEU A 238 13.39 16.11 -10.53
C LEU A 238 12.91 15.61 -9.16
N PHE A 239 13.82 15.18 -8.31
CA PHE A 239 13.47 14.56 -7.02
C PHE A 239 13.65 15.50 -5.81
N GLY A 240 14.17 16.71 -6.02
CA GLY A 240 14.33 17.76 -5.01
C GLY A 240 15.72 17.88 -4.47
#